data_87467d0ae2576ba4f22e5e6cfb950904
#
_entry.id   87467d0ae2576ba4f22e5e6cfb950904
#
_cell.length_a   1.000
_cell.length_b   1.000
_cell.length_c   1.000
_cell.angle_alpha   90.00
_cell.angle_beta   90.00
_cell.angle_gamma   90.00
#
_symmetry.space_group_name_H-M   'P 1'
#
loop_
_entity.id
_entity.type
_entity.pdbx_description
1 polymer ?
#
loop_
_entity_poly.entity_id
_entity_poly.type
_entity_poly.pdbx_seq_one_letter_code
_entity_poly.pdbx_strand_id
1 'polypeptide(L)'
;MSINVMYEELLKVYRPEEFPALAEQIRRWRETRPLAGRTVFDATPVFRNTMVKYVALLTAGAELTVGYGRGIPCDSSIVEWLQKFGVRVADSPALSETYDVVLDCAGANADVKAKSGYVELTRSGMYHYRDCKQPVFLADDGRIKAIETALGTGDGFRRGMKHFGYGDFSGRKIVVFGCGKVGSGIVMYATAGGAEVTVIDDSSKVKPRFGASIVDLNDRAGIDRAVRDAWCVVCATGIRDALQGRFDLAALVNGSALIANMGVEDEFGPEVPAERVLNRKEPLNFVLEEPTHLKYIDPTMALDNYGALEVLGGKLSPGLNRPPEELEKRILDMVRRAGVIAPELARLEAGK
;
A
#
# COMPACT_ATOMS: atom_id res chain seq x y z
N MET A 1 -12.35 -25.78 -11.72
CA MET A 1 -12.47 -24.72 -12.80
C MET A 1 -11.05 -24.30 -13.17
N SER A 2 -10.76 -23.88 -14.41
CA SER A 2 -9.36 -23.65 -14.82
C SER A 2 -8.86 -22.26 -14.45
N ILE A 3 -7.54 -22.09 -14.22
CA ILE A 3 -6.87 -20.80 -13.98
C ILE A 3 -7.17 -19.79 -15.10
N ASN A 4 -7.32 -20.28 -16.33
CA ASN A 4 -7.69 -19.43 -17.47
C ASN A 4 -9.05 -18.74 -17.29
N VAL A 5 -10.04 -19.47 -16.75
CA VAL A 5 -11.37 -18.89 -16.46
C VAL A 5 -11.26 -17.82 -15.35
N MET A 6 -10.45 -18.07 -14.30
CA MET A 6 -10.18 -17.02 -13.30
C MET A 6 -9.62 -15.75 -13.96
N TYR A 7 -8.65 -15.91 -14.83
CA TYR A 7 -8.01 -14.78 -15.53
C TYR A 7 -9.01 -14.05 -16.43
N GLU A 8 -9.82 -14.77 -17.21
CA GLU A 8 -10.87 -14.20 -18.07
C GLU A 8 -11.91 -13.40 -17.28
N GLU A 9 -12.32 -13.87 -16.07
CA GLU A 9 -13.22 -13.12 -15.20
C GLU A 9 -12.57 -11.80 -14.73
N LEU A 10 -11.28 -11.81 -14.41
CA LEU A 10 -10.57 -10.60 -14.01
C LEU A 10 -10.41 -9.60 -15.16
N LEU A 11 -10.24 -10.08 -16.40
CA LEU A 11 -10.17 -9.21 -17.58
C LEU A 11 -11.50 -8.53 -17.91
N LYS A 12 -12.63 -8.93 -17.33
CA LYS A 12 -13.90 -8.20 -17.44
C LYS A 12 -13.91 -6.95 -16.56
N VAL A 13 -13.05 -6.90 -15.55
CA VAL A 13 -12.99 -5.81 -14.54
C VAL A 13 -11.76 -4.93 -14.76
N TYR A 14 -10.61 -5.53 -15.05
CA TYR A 14 -9.33 -4.85 -15.19
C TYR A 14 -8.77 -5.01 -16.59
N ARG A 15 -8.22 -3.93 -17.13
CA ARG A 15 -7.49 -3.98 -18.41
C ARG A 15 -6.03 -4.39 -18.17
N PRO A 16 -5.39 -5.12 -19.08
CA PRO A 16 -3.99 -5.55 -18.91
C PRO A 16 -3.01 -4.41 -18.64
N GLU A 17 -3.30 -3.20 -19.14
CA GLU A 17 -2.48 -2.01 -18.92
C GLU A 17 -2.55 -1.50 -17.47
N GLU A 18 -3.51 -1.96 -16.68
CA GLU A 18 -3.62 -1.64 -15.26
C GLU A 18 -2.76 -2.58 -14.37
N PHE A 19 -2.30 -3.70 -14.93
CA PHE A 19 -1.45 -4.65 -14.20
C PHE A 19 -0.35 -5.27 -15.09
N PRO A 20 0.48 -4.46 -15.75
CA PRO A 20 1.45 -4.93 -16.73
C PRO A 20 2.51 -5.88 -16.15
N ALA A 21 2.89 -5.70 -14.88
CA ALA A 21 3.89 -6.55 -14.24
C ALA A 21 3.35 -7.94 -13.90
N LEU A 22 2.14 -8.04 -13.36
CA LEU A 22 1.45 -9.31 -13.11
C LEU A 22 1.04 -10.00 -14.40
N ALA A 23 0.59 -9.24 -15.43
CA ALA A 23 0.28 -9.80 -16.73
C ALA A 23 1.51 -10.45 -17.39
N GLU A 24 2.69 -9.83 -17.28
CA GLU A 24 3.94 -10.41 -17.75
C GLU A 24 4.32 -11.68 -16.94
N GLN A 25 4.12 -11.69 -15.63
CA GLN A 25 4.29 -12.90 -14.82
C GLN A 25 3.37 -14.03 -15.30
N ILE A 26 2.08 -13.77 -15.47
CA ILE A 26 1.10 -14.74 -15.95
C ILE A 26 1.51 -15.28 -17.32
N ARG A 27 1.87 -14.40 -18.25
CA ARG A 27 2.32 -14.79 -19.60
C ARG A 27 3.55 -15.69 -19.55
N ARG A 28 4.60 -15.26 -18.83
CA ARG A 28 5.88 -15.97 -18.78
C ARG A 28 5.79 -17.26 -17.98
N TRP A 29 5.09 -17.23 -16.84
CA TRP A 29 5.02 -18.37 -15.93
C TRP A 29 4.09 -19.50 -16.40
N ARG A 30 3.23 -19.21 -17.37
CA ARG A 30 2.45 -20.25 -18.07
C ARG A 30 3.35 -21.31 -18.72
N GLU A 31 4.49 -20.89 -19.25
CA GLU A 31 5.45 -21.77 -19.91
C GLU A 31 6.48 -22.32 -18.91
N THR A 32 7.02 -21.47 -18.06
CA THR A 32 8.19 -21.82 -17.23
C THR A 32 7.83 -22.52 -15.91
N ARG A 33 6.63 -22.30 -15.39
CA ARG A 33 6.08 -22.86 -14.15
C ARG A 33 7.09 -22.89 -12.99
N PRO A 34 7.69 -21.75 -12.59
CA PRO A 34 8.81 -21.72 -11.65
C PRO A 34 8.48 -22.17 -10.23
N LEU A 35 7.19 -22.29 -9.87
CA LEU A 35 6.70 -22.75 -8.58
C LEU A 35 6.07 -24.15 -8.64
N ALA A 36 6.29 -24.92 -9.72
CA ALA A 36 5.72 -26.26 -9.85
C ALA A 36 6.16 -27.16 -8.68
N GLY A 37 5.17 -27.77 -7.99
CA GLY A 37 5.38 -28.63 -6.83
C GLY A 37 5.85 -27.87 -5.57
N ARG A 38 5.68 -26.56 -5.51
CA ARG A 38 5.96 -25.77 -4.31
C ARG A 38 4.68 -25.39 -3.59
N THR A 39 4.65 -25.61 -2.30
CA THR A 39 3.57 -25.14 -1.42
C THR A 39 3.83 -23.69 -1.04
N VAL A 40 2.88 -22.82 -1.35
CA VAL A 40 2.94 -21.37 -1.08
C VAL A 40 1.79 -20.97 -0.18
N PHE A 41 2.07 -20.35 0.95
CA PHE A 41 1.08 -19.69 1.78
C PHE A 41 1.15 -18.19 1.49
N ASP A 42 0.01 -17.57 1.17
CA ASP A 42 -0.09 -16.15 0.88
C ASP A 42 -1.16 -15.50 1.77
N ALA A 43 -0.74 -14.59 2.63
CA ALA A 43 -1.58 -13.83 3.56
C ALA A 43 -1.67 -12.34 3.20
N THR A 44 -1.53 -12.00 1.93
CA THR A 44 -1.80 -10.65 1.43
C THR A 44 -3.28 -10.31 1.64
N PRO A 45 -3.66 -9.03 1.90
CA PRO A 45 -5.06 -8.64 2.02
C PRO A 45 -5.91 -9.14 0.86
N VAL A 46 -7.05 -9.78 1.17
CA VAL A 46 -7.88 -10.46 0.19
C VAL A 46 -8.93 -9.51 -0.36
N PHE A 47 -8.63 -8.90 -1.50
CA PHE A 47 -9.53 -8.03 -2.26
C PHE A 47 -9.60 -8.49 -3.72
N ARG A 48 -10.51 -7.90 -4.52
CA ARG A 48 -10.65 -8.25 -5.94
C ARG A 48 -9.34 -8.04 -6.71
N ASN A 49 -8.64 -6.93 -6.46
CA ASN A 49 -7.38 -6.62 -7.13
C ASN A 49 -6.24 -7.60 -6.78
N THR A 50 -6.23 -8.17 -5.57
CA THR A 50 -5.24 -9.19 -5.16
C THR A 50 -5.42 -10.51 -5.92
N MET A 51 -6.61 -10.79 -6.46
CA MET A 51 -6.85 -12.02 -7.23
C MET A 51 -5.92 -12.15 -8.45
N VAL A 52 -5.49 -11.06 -9.06
CA VAL A 52 -4.53 -11.08 -10.18
C VAL A 52 -3.18 -11.66 -9.72
N LYS A 53 -2.73 -11.32 -8.50
CA LYS A 53 -1.55 -11.90 -7.86
C LYS A 53 -1.67 -13.41 -7.71
N TYR A 54 -2.81 -13.88 -7.21
CA TYR A 54 -3.06 -15.32 -7.03
C TYR A 54 -3.09 -16.07 -8.37
N VAL A 55 -3.68 -15.49 -9.42
CA VAL A 55 -3.63 -16.07 -10.77
C VAL A 55 -2.19 -16.22 -11.26
N ALA A 56 -1.31 -15.25 -10.99
CA ALA A 56 0.10 -15.37 -11.34
C ALA A 56 0.79 -16.53 -10.60
N LEU A 57 0.60 -16.65 -9.27
CA LEU A 57 1.15 -17.74 -8.46
C LEU A 57 0.65 -19.12 -8.91
N LEU A 58 -0.66 -19.26 -9.16
CA LEU A 58 -1.26 -20.50 -9.65
C LEU A 58 -0.73 -20.85 -11.06
N THR A 59 -0.58 -19.85 -11.93
CA THR A 59 0.01 -20.02 -13.27
C THR A 59 1.47 -20.47 -13.17
N ALA A 60 2.21 -19.98 -12.18
CA ALA A 60 3.56 -20.45 -11.87
C ALA A 60 3.61 -21.92 -11.40
N GLY A 61 2.47 -22.53 -11.13
CA GLY A 61 2.35 -23.93 -10.69
C GLY A 61 2.39 -24.11 -9.18
N ALA A 62 2.21 -23.04 -8.40
CA ALA A 62 2.17 -23.10 -6.95
C ALA A 62 0.96 -23.93 -6.44
N GLU A 63 1.21 -24.75 -5.41
CA GLU A 63 0.17 -25.29 -4.53
C GLU A 63 -0.18 -24.20 -3.52
N LEU A 64 -1.10 -23.30 -3.94
CA LEU A 64 -1.41 -22.07 -3.21
C LEU A 64 -2.44 -22.31 -2.11
N THR A 65 -2.13 -21.82 -0.91
CA THR A 65 -3.09 -21.60 0.18
C THR A 65 -3.17 -20.09 0.44
N VAL A 66 -4.37 -19.51 0.30
CA VAL A 66 -4.64 -18.11 0.63
C VAL A 66 -5.08 -18.04 2.09
N GLY A 67 -4.30 -17.32 2.91
CA GLY A 67 -4.61 -17.05 4.31
C GLY A 67 -5.41 -15.75 4.46
N TYR A 68 -6.40 -15.75 5.36
CA TYR A 68 -7.12 -14.53 5.78
C TYR A 68 -7.37 -14.57 7.29
N GLY A 69 -7.82 -13.47 7.87
CA GLY A 69 -7.94 -13.35 9.33
C GLY A 69 -6.71 -12.69 9.96
N ARG A 70 -6.52 -12.88 11.26
CA ARG A 70 -5.41 -12.29 12.05
C ARG A 70 -5.24 -10.77 11.86
N GLY A 71 -6.36 -10.05 11.68
CA GLY A 71 -6.35 -8.59 11.45
C GLY A 71 -5.99 -8.16 10.03
N ILE A 72 -5.72 -9.09 9.11
CA ILE A 72 -5.52 -8.78 7.71
C ILE A 72 -6.88 -8.51 7.03
N PRO A 73 -7.06 -7.37 6.34
CA PRO A 73 -8.31 -7.05 5.66
C PRO A 73 -8.71 -8.10 4.63
N CYS A 74 -10.02 -8.42 4.60
CA CYS A 74 -10.53 -9.48 3.75
C CYS A 74 -11.97 -9.17 3.29
N ASP A 75 -12.22 -9.33 2.00
CA ASP A 75 -13.57 -9.36 1.41
C ASP A 75 -14.06 -10.81 1.35
N SER A 76 -15.10 -11.13 2.12
CA SER A 76 -15.66 -12.50 2.20
C SER A 76 -16.18 -13.01 0.86
N SER A 77 -16.68 -12.13 -0.01
CA SER A 77 -17.16 -12.52 -1.35
C SER A 77 -16.02 -13.01 -2.24
N ILE A 78 -14.82 -12.45 -2.06
CA ILE A 78 -13.62 -12.88 -2.79
C ILE A 78 -13.11 -14.22 -2.23
N VAL A 79 -13.19 -14.44 -0.92
CA VAL A 79 -12.89 -15.75 -0.32
C VAL A 79 -13.78 -16.84 -0.91
N GLU A 80 -15.10 -16.61 -0.96
CA GLU A 80 -16.04 -17.56 -1.57
C GLU A 80 -15.74 -17.79 -3.06
N TRP A 81 -15.35 -16.75 -3.77
CA TRP A 81 -14.99 -16.84 -5.18
C TRP A 81 -13.74 -17.71 -5.37
N LEU A 82 -12.68 -17.50 -4.56
CA LEU A 82 -11.47 -18.33 -4.58
C LEU A 82 -11.80 -19.83 -4.35
N GLN A 83 -12.65 -20.12 -3.34
CA GLN A 83 -13.09 -21.49 -3.04
C GLN A 83 -13.84 -22.13 -4.21
N LYS A 84 -14.71 -21.39 -4.92
CA LYS A 84 -15.40 -21.87 -6.12
C LYS A 84 -14.44 -22.29 -7.25
N PHE A 85 -13.27 -21.64 -7.32
CA PHE A 85 -12.21 -22.00 -8.27
C PHE A 85 -11.29 -23.11 -7.75
N GLY A 86 -11.53 -23.64 -6.55
CA GLY A 86 -10.75 -24.71 -5.95
C GLY A 86 -9.43 -24.25 -5.33
N VAL A 87 -9.26 -22.94 -5.10
CA VAL A 87 -8.14 -22.42 -4.35
C VAL A 87 -8.36 -22.73 -2.87
N ARG A 88 -7.35 -23.30 -2.21
CA ARG A 88 -7.41 -23.54 -0.77
C ARG A 88 -7.37 -22.19 -0.05
N VAL A 89 -8.34 -21.97 0.82
CA VAL A 89 -8.43 -20.76 1.65
C VAL A 89 -8.47 -21.17 3.12
N ALA A 90 -7.73 -20.48 3.97
CA ALA A 90 -7.63 -20.76 5.39
C ALA A 90 -7.86 -19.50 6.23
N ASP A 91 -8.84 -19.53 7.13
CA ASP A 91 -9.12 -18.43 8.09
C ASP A 91 -7.97 -18.28 9.10
N SER A 92 -7.41 -19.38 9.55
CA SER A 92 -6.17 -19.40 10.32
C SER A 92 -5.39 -20.61 9.89
N PRO A 93 -4.17 -20.45 9.36
CA PRO A 93 -3.40 -21.63 8.97
C PRO A 93 -3.14 -22.49 10.20
N ALA A 94 -3.27 -23.80 10.05
CA ALA A 94 -2.89 -24.71 11.09
C ALA A 94 -1.39 -24.55 11.35
N LEU A 95 -1.00 -24.16 12.56
CA LEU A 95 0.42 -23.92 12.95
C LEU A 95 1.31 -25.14 12.75
N SER A 96 0.72 -26.32 12.61
CA SER A 96 1.42 -27.58 12.28
C SER A 96 1.84 -27.68 10.80
N GLU A 97 1.20 -26.94 9.90
CA GLU A 97 1.55 -26.96 8.48
C GLU A 97 2.85 -26.25 8.20
N THR A 98 3.60 -26.77 7.22
CA THR A 98 4.86 -26.19 6.78
C THR A 98 4.79 -25.97 5.28
N TYR A 99 5.02 -24.74 4.84
CA TYR A 99 5.04 -24.36 3.43
C TYR A 99 6.47 -24.26 2.92
N ASP A 100 6.67 -24.31 1.61
CA ASP A 100 8.00 -24.05 1.04
C ASP A 100 8.38 -22.59 1.20
N VAL A 101 7.41 -21.66 1.00
CA VAL A 101 7.57 -20.23 1.23
C VAL A 101 6.28 -19.62 1.77
N VAL A 102 6.40 -18.61 2.62
CA VAL A 102 5.30 -17.83 3.21
C VAL A 102 5.41 -16.39 2.73
N LEU A 103 4.35 -15.87 2.10
CA LEU A 103 4.16 -14.46 1.76
C LEU A 103 3.24 -13.87 2.83
N ASP A 104 3.78 -12.98 3.64
CA ASP A 104 3.11 -12.43 4.81
C ASP A 104 2.83 -10.93 4.66
N CYS A 105 1.92 -10.44 5.46
CA CYS A 105 1.57 -9.04 5.56
C CYS A 105 1.45 -8.66 7.04
N ALA A 106 2.08 -7.56 7.42
CA ALA A 106 2.11 -7.03 8.77
C ALA A 106 2.70 -8.00 9.83
N GLY A 107 3.44 -9.03 9.40
CA GLY A 107 4.01 -10.04 10.29
C GLY A 107 2.94 -10.92 10.96
N ALA A 108 1.70 -10.87 10.48
CA ALA A 108 0.57 -11.54 11.10
C ALA A 108 0.70 -13.08 11.12
N ASN A 109 1.52 -13.63 10.24
CA ASN A 109 1.75 -15.07 10.08
C ASN A 109 3.24 -15.45 10.23
N ALA A 110 4.01 -14.66 10.97
CA ALA A 110 5.43 -14.92 11.22
C ALA A 110 5.69 -16.25 11.99
N ASP A 111 4.67 -16.80 12.63
CA ASP A 111 4.68 -18.11 13.31
C ASP A 111 4.38 -19.29 12.37
N VAL A 112 3.90 -19.05 11.14
CA VAL A 112 3.70 -20.09 10.14
C VAL A 112 5.05 -20.62 9.65
N LYS A 113 5.23 -21.93 9.67
CA LYS A 113 6.51 -22.55 9.32
C LYS A 113 6.78 -22.51 7.82
N ALA A 114 7.91 -21.92 7.43
CA ALA A 114 8.44 -21.96 6.07
C ALA A 114 9.70 -22.85 6.01
N LYS A 115 9.87 -23.64 4.94
CA LYS A 115 11.10 -24.42 4.70
C LYS A 115 12.22 -23.53 4.19
N SER A 116 11.92 -22.64 3.25
CA SER A 116 12.94 -21.82 2.55
C SER A 116 13.01 -20.38 3.09
N GLY A 117 11.91 -19.84 3.58
CA GLY A 117 11.86 -18.48 4.15
C GLY A 117 10.58 -17.73 3.85
N TYR A 118 10.63 -16.42 4.00
CA TYR A 118 9.47 -15.54 4.03
C TYR A 118 9.60 -14.38 3.04
N VAL A 119 8.46 -13.85 2.61
CA VAL A 119 8.35 -12.56 1.94
C VAL A 119 7.44 -11.69 2.81
N GLU A 120 7.88 -10.49 3.21
CA GLU A 120 7.09 -9.58 4.01
C GLU A 120 6.73 -8.33 3.18
N LEU A 121 5.42 -8.08 3.08
CA LEU A 121 4.85 -7.04 2.23
C LEU A 121 4.93 -5.64 2.84
N THR A 122 5.04 -5.53 4.16
CA THR A 122 4.87 -4.27 4.90
C THR A 122 6.04 -3.94 5.80
N ARG A 123 6.26 -2.65 6.03
CA ARG A 123 7.29 -2.19 6.96
C ARG A 123 7.01 -2.59 8.41
N SER A 124 5.74 -2.57 8.82
CA SER A 124 5.33 -2.96 10.17
C SER A 124 5.63 -4.43 10.46
N GLY A 125 5.44 -5.30 9.47
CA GLY A 125 5.71 -6.73 9.60
C GLY A 125 7.18 -7.08 9.75
N MET A 126 8.09 -6.27 9.21
CA MET A 126 9.53 -6.45 9.31
C MET A 126 10.01 -6.69 10.77
N TYR A 127 9.35 -6.06 11.73
CA TYR A 127 9.74 -6.18 13.15
C TYR A 127 9.55 -7.59 13.71
N HIS A 128 8.62 -8.37 13.17
CA HIS A 128 8.34 -9.75 13.57
C HIS A 128 9.41 -10.73 13.06
N TYR A 129 10.21 -10.32 12.07
CA TYR A 129 11.24 -11.14 11.42
C TYR A 129 12.67 -10.79 11.83
N ARG A 130 12.91 -9.89 12.78
CA ARG A 130 14.26 -9.43 13.16
C ARG A 130 15.21 -10.56 13.56
N ASP A 131 14.67 -11.56 14.26
CA ASP A 131 15.44 -12.70 14.77
C ASP A 131 15.28 -13.95 13.91
N CYS A 132 14.62 -13.83 12.75
CA CYS A 132 14.42 -14.94 11.83
C CYS A 132 15.76 -15.48 11.32
N LYS A 133 15.91 -16.81 11.37
CA LYS A 133 17.13 -17.49 10.92
C LYS A 133 17.08 -17.91 9.44
N GLN A 134 15.89 -17.82 8.83
CA GLN A 134 15.67 -18.07 7.42
C GLN A 134 15.73 -16.74 6.63
N PRO A 135 15.91 -16.79 5.31
CA PRO A 135 15.80 -15.61 4.46
C PRO A 135 14.42 -14.97 4.56
N VAL A 136 14.37 -13.66 4.69
CA VAL A 136 13.15 -12.84 4.64
C VAL A 136 13.33 -11.77 3.58
N PHE A 137 12.55 -11.84 2.51
CA PHE A 137 12.54 -10.84 1.46
C PHE A 137 11.58 -9.71 1.84
N LEU A 138 12.08 -8.48 1.91
CA LEU A 138 11.30 -7.31 2.34
C LEU A 138 10.74 -6.55 1.13
N ALA A 139 9.54 -6.86 0.68
CA ALA A 139 8.91 -6.17 -0.46
C ALA A 139 8.65 -4.67 -0.21
N ASP A 140 8.56 -4.24 1.08
CA ASP A 140 8.39 -2.82 1.45
C ASP A 140 9.70 -2.00 1.40
N ASP A 141 10.86 -2.62 1.44
CA ASP A 141 12.13 -1.90 1.59
C ASP A 141 12.77 -1.55 0.24
N GLY A 142 11.97 -0.97 -0.67
CA GLY A 142 12.42 -0.64 -2.01
C GLY A 142 11.70 0.56 -2.64
N ARG A 143 12.09 0.84 -3.88
CA ARG A 143 11.58 1.94 -4.69
C ARG A 143 10.14 1.71 -5.14
N ILE A 144 9.80 0.47 -5.48
CA ILE A 144 8.45 0.08 -5.93
C ILE A 144 7.43 0.42 -4.85
N LYS A 145 7.66 0.00 -3.62
CA LYS A 145 6.74 0.28 -2.51
C LYS A 145 6.61 1.78 -2.20
N ALA A 146 7.71 2.53 -2.34
CA ALA A 146 7.66 3.98 -2.19
C ALA A 146 6.75 4.64 -3.24
N ILE A 147 6.78 4.16 -4.48
CA ILE A 147 5.94 4.63 -5.58
C ILE A 147 4.47 4.24 -5.35
N GLU A 148 4.20 2.97 -5.03
CA GLU A 148 2.85 2.49 -4.70
C GLU A 148 2.24 3.32 -3.57
N THR A 149 3.00 3.51 -2.48
CA THR A 149 2.52 4.25 -1.32
C THR A 149 2.20 5.70 -1.69
N ALA A 150 3.04 6.37 -2.48
CA ALA A 150 2.78 7.75 -2.89
C ALA A 150 1.58 7.84 -3.84
N LEU A 151 1.59 7.09 -4.94
CA LEU A 151 0.52 7.19 -5.95
C LEU A 151 -0.80 6.58 -5.45
N GLY A 152 -0.74 5.39 -4.85
CA GLY A 152 -1.93 4.68 -4.43
C GLY A 152 -2.66 5.35 -3.27
N THR A 153 -1.93 5.78 -2.22
CA THR A 153 -2.58 6.46 -1.09
C THR A 153 -2.98 7.89 -1.42
N GLY A 154 -2.22 8.60 -2.28
CA GLY A 154 -2.61 9.92 -2.76
C GLY A 154 -3.89 9.90 -3.60
N ASP A 155 -4.04 8.94 -4.53
CA ASP A 155 -5.29 8.71 -5.24
C ASP A 155 -6.40 8.24 -4.30
N GLY A 156 -6.06 7.39 -3.33
CA GLY A 156 -6.97 6.93 -2.27
C GLY A 156 -7.53 8.09 -1.45
N PHE A 157 -6.69 9.06 -1.05
CA PHE A 157 -7.13 10.29 -0.41
C PHE A 157 -8.15 11.05 -1.29
N ARG A 158 -7.82 11.29 -2.55
CA ARG A 158 -8.71 12.00 -3.49
C ARG A 158 -10.06 11.29 -3.64
N ARG A 159 -10.06 9.95 -3.78
CA ARG A 159 -11.28 9.14 -3.90
C ARG A 159 -12.06 9.10 -2.59
N GLY A 160 -11.39 9.00 -1.45
CA GLY A 160 -12.01 9.06 -0.12
C GLY A 160 -12.70 10.40 0.12
N MET A 161 -12.04 11.52 -0.20
CA MET A 161 -12.67 12.85 -0.13
C MET A 161 -13.91 12.94 -1.04
N LYS A 162 -13.84 12.41 -2.27
CA LYS A 162 -14.99 12.35 -3.18
C LYS A 162 -16.15 11.50 -2.61
N HIS A 163 -15.83 10.38 -1.95
CA HIS A 163 -16.82 9.51 -1.30
C HIS A 163 -17.65 10.28 -0.25
N PHE A 164 -16.99 11.17 0.50
CA PHE A 164 -17.67 12.04 1.48
C PHE A 164 -18.28 13.33 0.86
N GLY A 165 -18.26 13.47 -0.46
CA GLY A 165 -18.84 14.64 -1.15
C GLY A 165 -17.88 15.82 -1.33
N TYR A 166 -16.60 15.67 -1.02
CA TYR A 166 -15.56 16.73 -1.03
C TYR A 166 -14.54 16.55 -2.16
N GLY A 167 -14.97 16.11 -3.34
CA GLY A 167 -14.08 15.78 -4.45
C GLY A 167 -13.53 16.96 -5.26
N ASP A 168 -14.02 18.18 -5.05
CA ASP A 168 -13.53 19.39 -5.72
C ASP A 168 -12.49 20.11 -4.84
N PHE A 169 -11.26 20.13 -5.32
CA PHE A 169 -10.11 20.76 -4.64
C PHE A 169 -9.76 22.14 -5.19
N SER A 170 -10.45 22.60 -6.24
CA SER A 170 -10.12 23.85 -6.92
C SER A 170 -10.18 25.06 -5.97
N GLY A 171 -9.06 25.78 -5.82
CA GLY A 171 -8.92 26.91 -4.91
C GLY A 171 -9.06 26.59 -3.41
N ARG A 172 -9.08 25.30 -3.04
CA ARG A 172 -9.18 24.91 -1.63
C ARG A 172 -7.81 24.91 -0.96
N LYS A 173 -7.75 25.39 0.29
CA LYS A 173 -6.54 25.37 1.11
C LYS A 173 -6.48 24.06 1.87
N ILE A 174 -5.46 23.23 1.60
CA ILE A 174 -5.24 21.93 2.24
C ILE A 174 -3.93 21.96 3.01
N VAL A 175 -3.98 21.61 4.30
CA VAL A 175 -2.81 21.46 5.15
C VAL A 175 -2.49 19.98 5.29
N VAL A 176 -1.26 19.59 4.98
CA VAL A 176 -0.78 18.20 5.06
C VAL A 176 0.31 18.09 6.13
N PHE A 177 0.02 17.40 7.22
CA PHE A 177 1.03 17.06 8.23
C PHE A 177 1.78 15.81 7.79
N GLY A 178 3.10 15.95 7.60
CA GLY A 178 3.98 14.90 7.08
C GLY A 178 4.07 14.88 5.55
N CYS A 179 5.30 14.87 5.03
CA CYS A 179 5.58 14.78 3.59
C CYS A 179 6.48 13.58 3.25
N GLY A 180 6.27 12.48 3.95
CA GLY A 180 6.87 11.18 3.63
C GLY A 180 6.27 10.55 2.38
N LYS A 181 6.32 9.21 2.28
CA LYS A 181 5.77 8.46 1.13
C LYS A 181 4.28 8.80 0.90
N VAL A 182 3.46 8.73 1.97
CA VAL A 182 2.01 9.02 1.90
C VAL A 182 1.75 10.49 1.61
N GLY A 183 2.28 11.39 2.43
CA GLY A 183 2.00 12.82 2.32
C GLY A 183 2.42 13.41 0.98
N SER A 184 3.55 12.97 0.39
CA SER A 184 3.98 13.44 -0.93
C SER A 184 2.98 13.08 -2.04
N GLY A 185 2.32 11.93 -1.95
CA GLY A 185 1.25 11.54 -2.86
C GLY A 185 0.01 12.41 -2.69
N ILE A 186 -0.40 12.66 -1.44
CA ILE A 186 -1.53 13.57 -1.14
C ILE A 186 -1.26 14.96 -1.73
N VAL A 187 -0.07 15.53 -1.49
CA VAL A 187 0.34 16.82 -2.05
C VAL A 187 0.24 16.83 -3.57
N MET A 188 0.78 15.79 -4.23
CA MET A 188 0.76 15.67 -5.68
C MET A 188 -0.67 15.68 -6.25
N TYR A 189 -1.57 14.89 -5.68
CA TYR A 189 -2.95 14.80 -6.19
C TYR A 189 -3.80 16.01 -5.79
N ALA A 190 -3.59 16.58 -4.60
CA ALA A 190 -4.30 17.79 -4.17
C ALA A 190 -3.92 19.00 -5.03
N THR A 191 -2.63 19.22 -5.29
CA THR A 191 -2.18 20.30 -6.17
C THR A 191 -2.61 20.09 -7.62
N ALA A 192 -2.63 18.82 -8.09
CA ALA A 192 -3.17 18.47 -9.40
C ALA A 192 -4.67 18.80 -9.52
N GLY A 193 -5.40 18.70 -8.42
CA GLY A 193 -6.81 19.06 -8.31
C GLY A 193 -7.06 20.57 -8.14
N GLY A 194 -6.01 21.40 -8.16
CA GLY A 194 -6.11 22.85 -8.03
C GLY A 194 -6.12 23.39 -6.60
N ALA A 195 -5.76 22.56 -5.60
CA ALA A 195 -5.62 23.02 -4.22
C ALA A 195 -4.36 23.85 -4.00
N GLU A 196 -4.47 24.81 -3.08
CA GLU A 196 -3.34 25.49 -2.44
C GLU A 196 -2.88 24.63 -1.26
N VAL A 197 -1.74 23.95 -1.40
CA VAL A 197 -1.28 22.99 -0.39
C VAL A 197 -0.17 23.60 0.46
N THR A 198 -0.32 23.49 1.78
CA THR A 198 0.73 23.78 2.77
C THR A 198 1.11 22.49 3.48
N VAL A 199 2.39 22.16 3.41
CA VAL A 199 2.98 21.01 4.13
C VAL A 199 3.51 21.48 5.48
N ILE A 200 3.24 20.70 6.53
CA ILE A 200 3.86 20.86 7.85
C ILE A 200 4.82 19.69 8.06
N ASP A 201 6.11 19.96 8.08
CA ASP A 201 7.15 18.95 8.28
C ASP A 201 8.47 19.61 8.74
N ASP A 202 9.51 18.82 9.00
CA ASP A 202 10.86 19.30 9.26
C ASP A 202 11.45 19.95 7.98
N SER A 203 11.41 21.25 7.91
CA SER A 203 11.85 22.03 6.74
C SER A 203 13.35 21.89 6.44
N SER A 204 14.13 21.36 7.39
CA SER A 204 15.54 21.04 7.17
C SER A 204 15.74 19.76 6.36
N LYS A 205 14.76 18.84 6.38
CA LYS A 205 14.80 17.52 5.74
C LYS A 205 13.90 17.44 4.50
N VAL A 206 12.77 18.14 4.54
CA VAL A 206 11.76 18.10 3.47
C VAL A 206 11.79 19.41 2.69
N LYS A 207 11.78 19.31 1.36
CA LYS A 207 11.68 20.47 0.46
C LYS A 207 10.30 20.54 -0.15
N PRO A 208 9.79 21.75 -0.44
CA PRO A 208 8.54 21.92 -1.18
C PRO A 208 8.56 21.15 -2.50
N ARG A 209 7.44 20.47 -2.80
CA ARG A 209 7.26 19.70 -4.02
C ARG A 209 5.91 20.03 -4.65
N PHE A 210 5.77 19.81 -5.94
CA PHE A 210 4.53 20.00 -6.69
C PHE A 210 3.89 21.39 -6.53
N GLY A 211 4.67 22.42 -6.19
CA GLY A 211 4.15 23.78 -5.95
C GLY A 211 3.56 24.02 -4.55
N ALA A 212 3.65 23.07 -3.63
CA ALA A 212 3.22 23.27 -2.26
C ALA A 212 4.16 24.20 -1.49
N SER A 213 3.63 24.96 -0.53
CA SER A 213 4.43 25.67 0.48
C SER A 213 4.79 24.75 1.63
N ILE A 214 5.80 25.13 2.42
CA ILE A 214 6.20 24.43 3.64
C ILE A 214 6.22 25.36 4.84
N VAL A 215 5.73 24.89 5.96
CA VAL A 215 5.86 25.49 7.30
C VAL A 215 6.62 24.51 8.17
N ASP A 216 7.64 24.98 8.87
CA ASP A 216 8.42 24.13 9.77
C ASP A 216 7.56 23.61 10.91
N LEU A 217 7.74 22.33 11.25
CA LEU A 217 6.97 21.67 12.32
C LEU A 217 7.18 22.30 13.71
N ASN A 218 8.19 23.16 13.88
CA ASN A 218 8.45 23.92 15.12
C ASN A 218 7.95 25.38 15.05
N ASP A 219 7.47 25.85 13.89
CA ASP A 219 6.84 27.18 13.74
C ASP A 219 5.37 27.12 14.15
N ARG A 220 5.10 27.10 15.45
CA ARG A 220 3.73 27.07 16.00
C ARG A 220 2.83 28.16 15.42
N ALA A 221 3.31 29.39 15.32
CA ALA A 221 2.52 30.49 14.81
C ALA A 221 2.19 30.33 13.30
N GLY A 222 3.12 29.76 12.53
CA GLY A 222 2.90 29.39 11.13
C GLY A 222 1.88 28.27 10.99
N ILE A 223 1.95 27.25 11.84
CA ILE A 223 0.99 26.15 11.87
C ILE A 223 -0.40 26.67 12.24
N ASP A 224 -0.54 27.45 13.30
CA ASP A 224 -1.82 28.03 13.73
C ASP A 224 -2.48 28.87 12.61
N ARG A 225 -1.69 29.65 11.84
CA ARG A 225 -2.22 30.40 10.68
C ARG A 225 -2.69 29.45 9.58
N ALA A 226 -1.87 28.47 9.20
CA ALA A 226 -2.19 27.53 8.13
C ALA A 226 -3.45 26.71 8.45
N VAL A 227 -3.57 26.19 9.68
CA VAL A 227 -4.72 25.40 10.12
C VAL A 227 -5.99 26.22 10.21
N ARG A 228 -5.91 27.47 10.68
CA ARG A 228 -7.08 28.37 10.78
C ARG A 228 -7.70 28.68 9.42
N ASP A 229 -6.87 28.83 8.40
CA ASP A 229 -7.30 29.16 7.05
C ASP A 229 -7.64 27.92 6.20
N ALA A 230 -7.42 26.72 6.75
CA ALA A 230 -7.57 25.46 6.03
C ALA A 230 -9.04 25.12 5.74
N TRP A 231 -9.30 24.66 4.53
CA TRP A 231 -10.52 23.94 4.19
C TRP A 231 -10.44 22.46 4.67
N CYS A 232 -9.26 21.85 4.59
CA CYS A 232 -9.01 20.49 5.05
C CYS A 232 -7.64 20.39 5.70
N VAL A 233 -7.57 19.68 6.83
CA VAL A 233 -6.34 19.27 7.50
C VAL A 233 -6.23 17.77 7.42
N VAL A 234 -5.11 17.27 6.86
CA VAL A 234 -4.88 15.84 6.71
C VAL A 234 -3.55 15.43 7.35
N CYS A 235 -3.56 14.32 8.10
CA CYS A 235 -2.37 13.74 8.72
C CYS A 235 -1.86 12.54 7.94
N ALA A 236 -0.53 12.48 7.78
CA ALA A 236 0.20 11.44 7.08
C ALA A 236 1.64 11.31 7.61
N THR A 237 1.84 11.49 8.92
CA THR A 237 3.16 11.41 9.57
C THR A 237 3.56 9.98 9.91
N GLY A 238 2.57 9.10 10.13
CA GLY A 238 2.75 7.73 10.62
C GLY A 238 3.17 7.68 12.10
N ILE A 239 2.96 8.76 12.85
CA ILE A 239 3.34 8.87 14.26
C ILE A 239 2.09 9.09 15.10
N ARG A 240 1.86 8.22 16.08
CA ARG A 240 0.76 8.37 17.05
C ARG A 240 0.89 9.70 17.79
N ASP A 241 -0.25 10.37 17.97
CA ASP A 241 -0.35 11.64 18.70
C ASP A 241 0.54 12.77 18.14
N ALA A 242 0.90 12.71 16.86
CA ALA A 242 1.87 13.61 16.21
C ALA A 242 1.48 15.09 16.29
N LEU A 243 0.19 15.40 16.39
CA LEU A 243 -0.33 16.76 16.41
C LEU A 243 -0.41 17.38 17.82
N GLN A 244 -0.29 16.57 18.87
CA GLN A 244 -0.41 17.06 20.24
C GLN A 244 0.66 18.11 20.57
N GLY A 245 0.23 19.21 21.15
CA GLY A 245 1.11 20.31 21.53
C GLY A 245 1.76 21.12 20.42
N ARG A 246 1.48 20.79 19.14
CA ARG A 246 2.07 21.47 17.97
C ARG A 246 1.40 22.81 17.67
N PHE A 247 0.08 22.89 17.86
CA PHE A 247 -0.74 24.07 17.59
C PHE A 247 -2.01 24.03 18.44
N ASP A 248 -2.92 24.99 18.24
CA ASP A 248 -4.23 25.02 18.92
C ASP A 248 -5.18 23.97 18.35
N LEU A 249 -5.15 22.75 18.90
CA LEU A 249 -6.06 21.66 18.53
C LEU A 249 -7.52 22.01 18.77
N ALA A 250 -7.85 22.80 19.81
CA ALA A 250 -9.22 23.22 20.10
C ALA A 250 -9.79 24.08 18.97
N ALA A 251 -8.97 24.94 18.37
CA ALA A 251 -9.39 25.73 17.19
C ALA A 251 -9.71 24.83 15.99
N LEU A 252 -8.95 23.74 15.77
CA LEU A 252 -9.24 22.77 14.71
C LEU A 252 -10.53 22.00 15.00
N VAL A 253 -10.70 21.49 16.24
CA VAL A 253 -11.89 20.70 16.64
C VAL A 253 -13.17 21.52 16.53
N ASN A 254 -13.15 22.79 16.97
CA ASN A 254 -14.31 23.67 16.98
C ASN A 254 -14.50 24.43 15.65
N GLY A 255 -13.53 24.38 14.76
CA GLY A 255 -13.55 25.03 13.45
C GLY A 255 -14.39 24.28 12.42
N SER A 256 -14.45 24.84 11.21
CA SER A 256 -15.17 24.29 10.06
C SER A 256 -14.31 23.45 9.12
N ALA A 257 -13.00 23.40 9.34
CA ALA A 257 -12.09 22.62 8.50
C ALA A 257 -12.43 21.13 8.53
N LEU A 258 -12.41 20.48 7.39
CA LEU A 258 -12.45 19.01 7.31
C LEU A 258 -11.18 18.43 7.96
N ILE A 259 -11.32 17.29 8.62
CA ILE A 259 -10.18 16.60 9.23
C ILE A 259 -10.12 15.18 8.68
N ALA A 260 -8.98 14.77 8.17
CA ALA A 260 -8.77 13.44 7.60
C ALA A 260 -7.47 12.80 8.13
N ASN A 261 -7.52 11.50 8.37
CA ASN A 261 -6.36 10.69 8.67
C ASN A 261 -5.98 9.82 7.45
N MET A 262 -4.68 9.70 7.18
CA MET A 262 -4.15 8.80 6.15
C MET A 262 -3.07 7.86 6.69
N GLY A 263 -2.73 8.02 7.97
CA GLY A 263 -1.88 7.09 8.71
C GLY A 263 -2.68 5.94 9.33
N VAL A 264 -2.00 4.83 9.62
CA VAL A 264 -2.60 3.69 10.34
C VAL A 264 -2.79 4.00 11.83
N GLU A 265 -1.96 4.89 12.37
CA GLU A 265 -2.03 5.33 13.75
C GLU A 265 -3.04 6.48 13.93
N ASP A 266 -3.59 6.63 15.14
CA ASP A 266 -4.28 7.85 15.53
C ASP A 266 -3.27 8.98 15.73
N GLU A 267 -3.07 9.80 14.70
CA GLU A 267 -2.11 10.90 14.71
C GLU A 267 -2.64 12.15 15.44
N PHE A 268 -3.96 12.23 15.66
CA PHE A 268 -4.62 13.36 16.30
C PHE A 268 -4.62 13.28 17.82
N GLY A 269 -4.60 12.07 18.38
CA GLY A 269 -4.69 11.83 19.81
C GLY A 269 -6.08 12.03 20.42
N PRO A 270 -6.23 11.82 21.73
CA PRO A 270 -7.53 11.76 22.40
C PRO A 270 -8.28 13.11 22.44
N GLU A 271 -7.59 14.23 22.25
CA GLU A 271 -8.19 15.58 22.30
C GLU A 271 -9.08 15.86 21.07
N VAL A 272 -8.88 15.13 19.97
CA VAL A 272 -9.72 15.23 18.76
C VAL A 272 -10.73 14.10 18.77
N PRO A 273 -12.05 14.39 18.89
CA PRO A 273 -13.10 13.35 18.88
C PRO A 273 -13.15 12.62 17.53
N ALA A 274 -13.37 11.31 17.55
CA ALA A 274 -13.40 10.50 16.34
C ALA A 274 -14.47 10.95 15.34
N GLU A 275 -15.63 11.38 15.82
CA GLU A 275 -16.74 11.89 15.01
C GLU A 275 -16.41 13.21 14.29
N ARG A 276 -15.37 13.90 14.71
CA ARG A 276 -14.88 15.14 14.08
C ARG A 276 -13.96 14.86 12.88
N VAL A 277 -13.44 13.63 12.78
CA VAL A 277 -12.51 13.20 11.73
C VAL A 277 -13.26 12.32 10.72
N LEU A 278 -13.08 12.59 9.44
CA LEU A 278 -13.62 11.76 8.37
C LEU A 278 -13.14 10.31 8.56
N ASN A 279 -14.04 9.37 8.34
CA ASN A 279 -13.82 7.94 8.63
C ASN A 279 -13.40 7.65 10.09
N ARG A 280 -13.80 8.49 11.04
CA ARG A 280 -13.63 8.27 12.48
C ARG A 280 -12.18 7.94 12.90
N LYS A 281 -11.21 8.68 12.33
CA LYS A 281 -9.76 8.54 12.51
C LYS A 281 -9.09 7.35 11.80
N GLU A 282 -9.87 6.41 11.27
CA GLU A 282 -9.32 5.39 10.39
C GLU A 282 -8.79 6.01 9.08
N PRO A 283 -7.84 5.37 8.39
CA PRO A 283 -7.37 5.86 7.11
C PRO A 283 -8.51 6.14 6.14
N LEU A 284 -8.55 7.34 5.58
CA LEU A 284 -9.69 7.81 4.79
C LEU A 284 -10.00 6.91 3.57
N ASN A 285 -8.97 6.34 2.95
CA ASN A 285 -9.14 5.46 1.79
C ASN A 285 -9.75 4.09 2.14
N PHE A 286 -9.85 3.72 3.42
CA PHE A 286 -10.43 2.43 3.83
C PHE A 286 -11.97 2.38 3.72
N VAL A 287 -12.62 3.51 3.43
CA VAL A 287 -14.05 3.52 3.07
C VAL A 287 -14.32 2.99 1.66
N LEU A 288 -13.27 2.80 0.86
CA LEU A 288 -13.37 2.42 -0.55
C LEU A 288 -13.32 0.90 -0.70
N GLU A 289 -14.09 0.35 -1.65
CA GLU A 289 -14.06 -1.09 -2.00
C GLU A 289 -12.63 -1.55 -2.35
N GLU A 290 -11.88 -0.73 -3.06
CA GLU A 290 -10.45 -0.90 -3.28
C GLU A 290 -9.70 0.31 -2.69
N PRO A 291 -9.15 0.21 -1.48
CA PRO A 291 -8.38 1.30 -0.86
C PRO A 291 -7.24 1.81 -1.73
N THR A 292 -6.60 0.91 -2.47
CA THR A 292 -5.60 1.20 -3.50
C THR A 292 -5.98 0.46 -4.78
N HIS A 293 -6.07 1.17 -5.90
CA HIS A 293 -6.38 0.57 -7.19
C HIS A 293 -5.27 -0.39 -7.67
N LEU A 294 -5.66 -1.43 -8.41
CA LEU A 294 -4.74 -2.44 -8.98
C LEU A 294 -3.55 -1.79 -9.69
N LYS A 295 -3.76 -0.75 -10.49
CA LYS A 295 -2.71 -0.07 -11.26
C LYS A 295 -1.54 0.46 -10.42
N TYR A 296 -1.75 0.73 -9.14
CA TYR A 296 -0.70 1.21 -8.23
C TYR A 296 -0.04 0.07 -7.44
N ILE A 297 -0.80 -1.00 -7.14
CA ILE A 297 -0.26 -2.13 -6.39
C ILE A 297 0.31 -3.24 -7.28
N ASP A 298 0.04 -3.24 -8.58
CA ASP A 298 0.57 -4.22 -9.53
C ASP A 298 2.09 -4.43 -9.40
N PRO A 299 2.92 -3.37 -9.40
CA PRO A 299 4.37 -3.56 -9.25
C PRO A 299 4.77 -4.21 -7.94
N THR A 300 4.09 -3.86 -6.84
CA THR A 300 4.38 -4.43 -5.52
C THR A 300 3.94 -5.88 -5.42
N MET A 301 2.76 -6.22 -5.93
CA MET A 301 2.27 -7.59 -5.96
C MET A 301 3.16 -8.47 -6.85
N ALA A 302 3.64 -7.94 -7.97
CA ALA A 302 4.60 -8.63 -8.81
C ALA A 302 5.95 -8.81 -8.11
N LEU A 303 6.43 -7.79 -7.37
CA LEU A 303 7.67 -7.88 -6.59
C LEU A 303 7.54 -8.93 -5.48
N ASP A 304 6.41 -8.97 -4.80
CA ASP A 304 6.11 -9.94 -3.74
C ASP A 304 6.13 -11.38 -4.29
N ASN A 305 5.50 -11.62 -5.43
CA ASN A 305 5.56 -12.90 -6.13
C ASN A 305 6.99 -13.29 -6.55
N TYR A 306 7.80 -12.32 -7.04
CA TYR A 306 9.21 -12.57 -7.32
C TYR A 306 10.01 -12.84 -6.06
N GLY A 307 9.64 -12.24 -4.92
CA GLY A 307 10.22 -12.51 -3.61
C GLY A 307 10.16 -14.00 -3.25
N ALA A 308 9.05 -14.67 -3.57
CA ALA A 308 8.95 -16.12 -3.40
C ALA A 308 10.02 -16.88 -4.21
N LEU A 309 10.30 -16.46 -5.46
CA LEU A 309 11.34 -17.08 -6.28
C LEU A 309 12.76 -16.77 -5.76
N GLU A 310 13.00 -15.56 -5.27
CA GLU A 310 14.30 -15.18 -4.68
C GLU A 310 14.59 -16.01 -3.43
N VAL A 311 13.58 -16.19 -2.54
CA VAL A 311 13.68 -17.03 -1.35
C VAL A 311 13.97 -18.49 -1.73
N LEU A 312 13.21 -19.05 -2.67
CA LEU A 312 13.34 -20.44 -3.13
C LEU A 312 14.63 -20.66 -3.91
N GLY A 313 15.20 -19.61 -4.51
CA GLY A 313 16.46 -19.66 -5.26
C GLY A 313 17.71 -19.87 -4.39
N GLY A 314 17.59 -19.77 -3.07
CA GLY A 314 18.65 -20.06 -2.10
C GLY A 314 19.84 -19.12 -2.13
N LYS A 315 19.71 -17.93 -2.72
CA LYS A 315 20.79 -16.93 -2.83
C LYS A 315 20.75 -15.86 -1.77
N LEU A 316 19.61 -15.73 -1.07
CA LEU A 316 19.42 -14.74 -0.02
C LEU A 316 20.14 -15.18 1.27
N SER A 317 20.67 -14.21 2.00
CA SER A 317 21.25 -14.44 3.33
C SER A 317 20.17 -14.72 4.37
N PRO A 318 20.47 -15.46 5.45
CA PRO A 318 19.58 -15.52 6.61
C PRO A 318 19.23 -14.12 7.14
N GLY A 319 17.99 -13.94 7.62
CA GLY A 319 17.47 -12.67 8.10
C GLY A 319 16.94 -11.76 6.99
N LEU A 320 16.90 -10.46 7.23
CA LEU A 320 16.23 -9.48 6.39
C LEU A 320 17.03 -9.15 5.13
N ASN A 321 16.40 -9.23 3.98
CA ASN A 321 17.00 -8.95 2.66
C ASN A 321 16.16 -7.93 1.89
N ARG A 322 16.81 -6.94 1.29
CA ARG A 322 16.19 -5.97 0.38
C ARG A 322 15.93 -6.57 -0.98
N PRO A 323 14.93 -6.05 -1.72
CA PRO A 323 14.78 -6.41 -3.12
C PRO A 323 16.04 -6.08 -3.93
N PRO A 324 16.45 -6.94 -4.86
CA PRO A 324 17.51 -6.60 -5.80
C PRO A 324 17.13 -5.39 -6.68
N GLU A 325 17.99 -4.39 -6.78
CA GLU A 325 17.74 -3.17 -7.58
C GLU A 325 17.38 -3.47 -9.04
N GLU A 326 18.03 -4.45 -9.64
CA GLU A 326 17.77 -4.87 -11.03
C GLU A 326 16.37 -5.51 -11.19
N LEU A 327 15.85 -6.18 -10.15
CA LEU A 327 14.51 -6.71 -10.15
C LEU A 327 13.48 -5.58 -10.11
N GLU A 328 13.64 -4.62 -9.20
CA GLU A 328 12.77 -3.45 -9.12
C GLU A 328 12.80 -2.63 -10.42
N LYS A 329 13.99 -2.38 -10.97
CA LYS A 329 14.17 -1.67 -12.24
C LYS A 329 13.42 -2.36 -13.37
N ARG A 330 13.55 -3.68 -13.50
CA ARG A 330 12.86 -4.48 -14.53
C ARG A 330 11.34 -4.33 -14.42
N ILE A 331 10.79 -4.41 -13.20
CA ILE A 331 9.35 -4.25 -12.96
C ILE A 331 8.91 -2.83 -13.31
N LEU A 332 9.62 -1.80 -12.83
CA LEU A 332 9.29 -0.41 -13.13
C LEU A 332 9.40 -0.07 -14.61
N ASP A 333 10.34 -0.67 -15.34
CA ASP A 333 10.45 -0.48 -16.79
C ASP A 333 9.26 -1.10 -17.55
N MET A 334 8.66 -2.18 -17.05
CA MET A 334 7.41 -2.70 -17.60
C MET A 334 6.26 -1.73 -17.36
N VAL A 335 6.13 -1.21 -16.14
CA VAL A 335 5.09 -0.24 -15.78
C VAL A 335 5.21 1.05 -16.61
N ARG A 336 6.43 1.56 -16.84
CA ARG A 336 6.65 2.76 -17.66
C ARG A 336 6.30 2.54 -19.12
N ARG A 337 6.54 1.35 -19.66
CA ARG A 337 6.30 1.05 -21.09
C ARG A 337 4.86 0.68 -21.40
N ALA A 338 4.19 -0.03 -20.50
CA ALA A 338 2.90 -0.63 -20.75
C ALA A 338 1.80 -0.24 -19.75
N GLY A 339 2.16 0.40 -18.63
CA GLY A 339 1.22 0.73 -17.56
C GLY A 339 0.54 2.08 -17.73
N VAL A 340 -0.71 2.16 -17.28
CA VAL A 340 -1.52 3.39 -17.31
C VAL A 340 -1.01 4.47 -16.35
N ILE A 341 -0.17 4.12 -15.36
CA ILE A 341 0.37 5.08 -14.38
C ILE A 341 1.67 5.77 -14.82
N ALA A 342 2.14 5.51 -16.04
CA ALA A 342 3.39 6.12 -16.52
C ALA A 342 3.43 7.66 -16.41
N PRO A 343 2.36 8.42 -16.72
CA PRO A 343 2.35 9.88 -16.55
C PRO A 343 2.42 10.30 -15.08
N GLU A 344 1.71 9.60 -14.17
CA GLU A 344 1.71 9.87 -12.73
C GLU A 344 3.07 9.56 -12.12
N LEU A 345 3.69 8.45 -12.56
CA LEU A 345 5.04 8.07 -12.16
C LEU A 345 6.07 9.12 -12.58
N ALA A 346 6.01 9.59 -13.83
CA ALA A 346 6.89 10.64 -14.32
C ALA A 346 6.73 11.95 -13.53
N ARG A 347 5.48 12.31 -13.18
CA ARG A 347 5.20 13.48 -12.34
C ARG A 347 5.75 13.34 -10.93
N LEU A 348 5.58 12.16 -10.31
CA LEU A 348 6.13 11.87 -8.99
C LEU A 348 7.66 11.98 -8.99
N GLU A 349 8.32 11.47 -10.03
CA GLU A 349 9.77 11.53 -10.19
C GLU A 349 10.28 12.95 -10.46
N ALA A 350 9.58 13.71 -11.28
CA ALA A 350 9.95 15.11 -11.60
C ALA A 350 9.79 16.05 -10.38
N GLY A 351 8.85 15.77 -9.48
CA GLY A 351 8.65 16.54 -8.24
C GLY A 351 9.74 16.34 -7.19
N LYS A 352 10.79 15.57 -7.51
CA LYS A 352 12.00 15.44 -6.69
C LYS A 352 12.90 16.68 -6.86
#